data_370154f0c0e51faaa906622baddd6877
#
_entry.id   370154f0c0e51faaa906622baddd6877
#
_cell.length_a   1.000
_cell.length_b   1.000
_cell.length_c   1.000
_cell.angle_alpha   90.00
_cell.angle_beta   90.00
_cell.angle_gamma   90.00
#
_symmetry.space_group_name_H-M   'P 1'
#
loop_
_entity.id
_entity.type
_entity.pdbx_description
1 polymer ?
#
loop_
_entity_poly.entity_id
_entity_poly.type
_entity_poly.pdbx_seq_one_letter_code
_entity_poly.pdbx_strand_id
1 'polypeptide(L)'
;MNFRKILVANRGEIACRVMRTARTLGYRTVAVYSDADAAAPHVALADEAVRIGASPAAESYLKIDRVLEAARLSGADAVHPGYGFLSERADFAQACADAGLVFIGPPASAITAMGDKAGAKRRMIDAGVPCAPGYLGEEQDDARLAAEAGRLGLPLLVKAVAGGGGRGMRLVRSLAELPSALAGARREAQSAFGDGTLMLERLIEGGRHIEIQVFADRHGNAIHLGERDCTAQRRRQKVIEEAPSPVVSAAMRERMGADAVAAALAVGYVGAGTVEFIVDADLKHYFLEMNTRLQVEHPVTECVTGLDLVEWQLRVAAGDRLPLTQDQVRFQGHAIEVRLYAEDPYTGFAPQTGRVLHWRPDDALRPGVRIDSGIAEGGQVTPFYDAMVAKLIAHGRDRTDAIRRLTAAIEDAPLVGLSNNGRFLRDLLAHPAFREARMHTTLIDDWATQGEPLLAAPPISDRTWRLAAAVLATRDGGSRRPASVAAWDLPLQAGDERRVLRVWPQTLREVSPWPSADTAVDPRLARAPVAGTVAAISVAAGDLVEAGQQLVCVEAMKMEMWLVARSGGRVRAVHVELKQSVEAQAVLVELEIEEK
;
A
#
# COMPACT_ATOMS: atom_id res chain seq x y z
N MET A 1 -12.01 29.93 -9.46
CA MET A 1 -10.64 30.42 -9.20
C MET A 1 -9.72 29.91 -10.31
N ASN A 2 -8.96 30.78 -10.97
CA ASN A 2 -8.06 30.32 -12.06
C ASN A 2 -6.65 30.15 -11.50
N PHE A 3 -6.24 28.92 -11.15
CA PHE A 3 -4.85 28.59 -10.91
C PHE A 3 -4.18 28.15 -12.23
N ARG A 4 -2.86 28.29 -12.30
CA ARG A 4 -2.06 28.00 -13.51
C ARG A 4 -0.89 27.06 -13.23
N LYS A 5 -0.43 27.01 -11.98
CA LYS A 5 0.72 26.23 -11.58
C LYS A 5 0.37 25.38 -10.34
N ILE A 6 0.52 24.08 -10.48
CA ILE A 6 0.11 23.09 -9.48
C ILE A 6 1.36 22.46 -8.86
N LEU A 7 1.52 22.62 -7.55
CA LEU A 7 2.49 21.84 -6.79
C LEU A 7 1.85 20.48 -6.44
N VAL A 8 2.53 19.37 -6.76
CA VAL A 8 2.09 18.04 -6.39
C VAL A 8 2.82 17.66 -5.10
N ALA A 9 2.10 17.72 -3.96
CA ALA A 9 2.62 17.44 -2.63
C ALA A 9 2.71 15.94 -2.37
N ASN A 10 3.33 15.20 -3.28
CA ASN A 10 3.46 13.75 -3.25
C ASN A 10 4.65 13.28 -4.09
N ARG A 11 4.85 11.96 -4.15
CA ARG A 11 5.94 11.30 -4.88
C ARG A 11 5.46 10.06 -5.65
N GLY A 12 6.39 9.44 -6.37
CA GLY A 12 6.17 8.15 -6.99
C GLY A 12 5.12 8.18 -8.10
N GLU A 13 4.36 7.09 -8.25
CA GLU A 13 3.44 6.92 -9.37
C GLU A 13 2.29 7.94 -9.36
N ILE A 14 1.77 8.29 -8.16
CA ILE A 14 0.66 9.25 -8.07
C ILE A 14 1.08 10.66 -8.47
N ALA A 15 2.30 11.08 -8.12
CA ALA A 15 2.82 12.37 -8.57
C ALA A 15 2.96 12.39 -10.10
N CYS A 16 3.51 11.34 -10.70
CA CYS A 16 3.56 11.19 -12.15
C CYS A 16 2.15 11.21 -12.78
N ARG A 17 1.18 10.50 -12.16
CA ARG A 17 -0.21 10.43 -12.63
C ARG A 17 -0.88 11.80 -12.66
N VAL A 18 -0.79 12.54 -11.57
CA VAL A 18 -1.37 13.88 -11.46
C VAL A 18 -0.73 14.84 -12.46
N MET A 19 0.60 14.83 -12.58
CA MET A 19 1.33 15.71 -13.49
C MET A 19 1.00 15.46 -14.96
N ARG A 20 0.79 14.19 -15.36
CA ARG A 20 0.38 13.87 -16.75
C ARG A 20 -0.92 14.55 -17.11
N THR A 21 -1.98 14.43 -16.29
CA THR A 21 -3.26 15.09 -16.55
C THR A 21 -3.13 16.62 -16.47
N ALA A 22 -2.47 17.15 -15.45
CA ALA A 22 -2.26 18.59 -15.32
C ALA A 22 -1.60 19.19 -16.57
N ARG A 23 -0.54 18.56 -17.08
CA ARG A 23 0.16 19.00 -18.30
C ARG A 23 -0.70 18.87 -19.55
N THR A 24 -1.49 17.79 -19.68
CA THR A 24 -2.43 17.62 -20.79
C THR A 24 -3.47 18.75 -20.83
N LEU A 25 -3.86 19.25 -19.66
CA LEU A 25 -4.79 20.38 -19.51
C LEU A 25 -4.10 21.76 -19.58
N GLY A 26 -2.78 21.80 -19.80
CA GLY A 26 -2.03 23.04 -19.96
C GLY A 26 -1.58 23.70 -18.66
N TYR A 27 -1.71 23.03 -17.51
CA TYR A 27 -1.16 23.54 -16.26
C TYR A 27 0.35 23.31 -16.15
N ARG A 28 1.04 24.25 -15.52
CA ARG A 28 2.43 24.04 -15.09
C ARG A 28 2.47 23.18 -13.83
N THR A 29 3.52 22.38 -13.69
CA THR A 29 3.66 21.42 -12.62
C THR A 29 4.94 21.61 -11.83
N VAL A 30 4.83 21.50 -10.51
CA VAL A 30 5.96 21.54 -9.59
C VAL A 30 6.00 20.24 -8.81
N ALA A 31 7.13 19.52 -8.89
CA ALA A 31 7.42 18.39 -8.02
C ALA A 31 8.05 18.86 -6.71
N VAL A 32 7.75 18.18 -5.62
CA VAL A 32 8.54 18.23 -4.41
C VAL A 32 9.31 16.93 -4.25
N TYR A 33 10.54 17.00 -3.68
CA TYR A 33 11.34 15.79 -3.49
C TYR A 33 12.23 15.86 -2.26
N SER A 34 12.43 14.71 -1.64
CA SER A 34 13.44 14.47 -0.61
C SER A 34 14.78 14.06 -1.25
N ASP A 35 15.83 13.98 -0.44
CA ASP A 35 17.15 13.54 -0.92
C ASP A 35 17.11 12.17 -1.61
N ALA A 36 16.31 11.22 -1.10
CA ALA A 36 16.16 9.89 -1.68
C ALA A 36 15.48 9.89 -3.06
N ASP A 37 14.68 10.92 -3.36
CA ASP A 37 13.89 11.01 -4.59
C ASP A 37 14.49 11.97 -5.64
N ALA A 38 15.69 12.52 -5.42
CA ALA A 38 16.28 13.52 -6.31
C ALA A 38 16.36 13.09 -7.79
N ALA A 39 16.48 11.79 -8.06
CA ALA A 39 16.51 11.22 -9.41
C ALA A 39 15.21 10.45 -9.76
N ALA A 40 14.12 10.60 -8.99
CA ALA A 40 12.88 9.87 -9.20
C ALA A 40 12.12 10.38 -10.45
N PRO A 41 11.32 9.51 -11.12
CA PRO A 41 10.62 9.87 -12.35
C PRO A 41 9.73 11.11 -12.24
N HIS A 42 9.04 11.33 -11.11
CA HIS A 42 8.17 12.49 -10.93
C HIS A 42 8.93 13.81 -10.92
N VAL A 43 10.20 13.82 -10.47
CA VAL A 43 11.07 15.00 -10.50
C VAL A 43 11.45 15.36 -11.93
N ALA A 44 11.79 14.35 -12.73
CA ALA A 44 12.12 14.53 -14.14
C ALA A 44 10.89 14.91 -15.02
N LEU A 45 9.69 14.51 -14.61
CA LEU A 45 8.45 14.77 -15.34
C LEU A 45 7.92 16.20 -15.15
N ALA A 46 8.15 16.80 -13.99
CA ALA A 46 7.64 18.13 -13.65
C ALA A 46 8.33 19.25 -14.46
N ASP A 47 7.65 20.39 -14.61
CA ASP A 47 8.27 21.59 -15.21
C ASP A 47 9.30 22.22 -14.26
N GLU A 48 9.08 22.14 -12.95
CA GLU A 48 9.96 22.62 -11.89
C GLU A 48 10.00 21.61 -10.74
N ALA A 49 11.08 21.57 -9.98
CA ALA A 49 11.20 20.71 -8.81
C ALA A 49 11.88 21.42 -7.64
N VAL A 50 11.35 21.20 -6.43
CA VAL A 50 11.85 21.83 -5.21
C VAL A 50 12.19 20.76 -4.17
N ARG A 51 13.43 20.80 -3.65
CA ARG A 51 13.85 19.93 -2.54
C ARG A 51 13.17 20.37 -1.25
N ILE A 52 12.56 19.41 -0.53
CA ILE A 52 11.81 19.68 0.72
C ILE A 52 12.46 19.10 1.98
N GLY A 53 13.56 18.38 1.89
CA GLY A 53 14.28 17.89 3.07
C GLY A 53 15.02 16.59 2.88
N ALA A 54 15.44 16.00 4.00
CA ALA A 54 16.11 14.70 4.05
C ALA A 54 15.17 13.56 3.68
N SER A 55 15.74 12.36 3.50
CA SER A 55 15.02 11.18 3.01
C SER A 55 13.84 10.73 3.88
N PRO A 56 13.88 10.74 5.24
CA PRO A 56 12.73 10.34 6.04
C PRO A 56 11.51 11.22 5.77
N ALA A 57 10.34 10.59 5.63
CA ALA A 57 9.08 11.31 5.36
C ALA A 57 8.76 12.38 6.42
N ALA A 58 9.08 12.11 7.69
CA ALA A 58 8.90 13.05 8.80
C ALA A 58 9.77 14.31 8.69
N GLU A 59 10.81 14.29 7.86
CA GLU A 59 11.72 15.42 7.62
C GLU A 59 11.49 16.09 6.26
N SER A 60 10.56 15.58 5.47
CA SER A 60 10.27 16.02 4.11
C SER A 60 8.76 16.06 3.82
N TYR A 61 8.20 15.01 3.26
CA TYR A 61 6.81 14.94 2.75
C TYR A 61 5.72 15.15 3.83
N LEU A 62 6.03 14.96 5.11
CA LEU A 62 5.12 15.21 6.23
C LEU A 62 5.30 16.60 6.88
N LYS A 63 6.21 17.44 6.33
CA LYS A 63 6.46 18.79 6.80
C LYS A 63 5.64 19.82 6.03
N ILE A 64 4.56 20.28 6.63
CA ILE A 64 3.64 21.29 6.06
C ILE A 64 4.41 22.54 5.67
N ASP A 65 5.24 23.06 6.57
CA ASP A 65 6.07 24.25 6.36
C ASP A 65 6.98 24.14 5.14
N ARG A 66 7.58 22.96 4.90
CA ARG A 66 8.45 22.72 3.75
C ARG A 66 7.67 22.68 2.43
N VAL A 67 6.48 22.08 2.43
CA VAL A 67 5.61 22.05 1.25
C VAL A 67 5.08 23.43 0.90
N LEU A 68 4.65 24.22 1.90
CA LEU A 68 4.22 25.60 1.68
C LEU A 68 5.35 26.50 1.21
N GLU A 69 6.55 26.34 1.75
CA GLU A 69 7.73 27.09 1.28
C GLU A 69 8.08 26.71 -0.17
N ALA A 70 7.96 25.44 -0.54
CA ALA A 70 8.16 25.00 -1.93
C ALA A 70 7.12 25.65 -2.88
N ALA A 71 5.86 25.78 -2.44
CA ALA A 71 4.83 26.47 -3.21
C ALA A 71 5.16 27.95 -3.37
N ARG A 72 5.60 28.62 -2.30
CA ARG A 72 6.02 30.02 -2.33
C ARG A 72 7.21 30.26 -3.27
N LEU A 73 8.25 29.40 -3.19
CA LEU A 73 9.47 29.53 -4.00
C LEU A 73 9.20 29.31 -5.50
N SER A 74 8.33 28.35 -5.82
CA SER A 74 7.97 28.05 -7.20
C SER A 74 6.87 28.98 -7.77
N GLY A 75 6.20 29.75 -6.91
CA GLY A 75 5.03 30.54 -7.30
C GLY A 75 3.85 29.67 -7.74
N ALA A 76 3.70 28.46 -7.17
CA ALA A 76 2.52 27.63 -7.35
C ALA A 76 1.31 28.32 -6.70
N ASP A 77 0.15 28.22 -7.33
CA ASP A 77 -1.12 28.79 -6.87
C ASP A 77 -2.14 27.73 -6.49
N ALA A 78 -1.82 26.46 -6.70
CA ALA A 78 -2.63 25.32 -6.25
C ALA A 78 -1.74 24.16 -5.77
N VAL A 79 -2.28 23.32 -4.88
CA VAL A 79 -1.61 22.15 -4.33
C VAL A 79 -2.48 20.92 -4.51
N HIS A 80 -1.96 19.88 -5.18
CA HIS A 80 -2.58 18.57 -5.25
C HIS A 80 -1.89 17.61 -4.28
N PRO A 81 -2.60 17.09 -3.26
CA PRO A 81 -1.99 16.26 -2.21
C PRO A 81 -1.73 14.81 -2.63
N GLY A 82 -2.30 14.34 -3.74
CA GLY A 82 -2.30 12.91 -4.11
C GLY A 82 -3.06 12.06 -3.11
N TYR A 83 -2.42 10.99 -2.63
CA TYR A 83 -2.88 10.15 -1.53
C TYR A 83 -1.75 9.81 -0.55
N GLY A 84 -2.08 9.42 0.69
CA GLY A 84 -1.08 9.26 1.76
C GLY A 84 -0.46 10.60 2.19
N PHE A 85 0.63 10.57 2.95
CA PHE A 85 1.30 11.75 3.50
C PHE A 85 0.34 12.78 4.11
N LEU A 86 0.21 13.95 3.49
CA LEU A 86 -0.60 15.07 3.98
C LEU A 86 -2.03 15.11 3.39
N SER A 87 -2.41 14.16 2.53
CA SER A 87 -3.66 14.23 1.77
C SER A 87 -4.94 14.20 2.63
N GLU A 88 -4.88 13.60 3.82
CA GLU A 88 -6.00 13.50 4.77
C GLU A 88 -5.74 14.32 6.05
N ARG A 89 -4.88 15.34 5.96
CA ARG A 89 -4.54 16.25 7.04
C ARG A 89 -5.33 17.55 6.92
N ALA A 90 -6.29 17.75 7.83
CA ALA A 90 -7.11 18.95 7.87
C ALA A 90 -6.29 20.23 8.10
N ASP A 91 -5.25 20.13 8.94
CA ASP A 91 -4.31 21.23 9.20
C ASP A 91 -3.51 21.62 7.93
N PHE A 92 -3.17 20.67 7.08
CA PHE A 92 -2.53 20.97 5.80
C PHE A 92 -3.48 21.66 4.82
N ALA A 93 -4.72 21.16 4.69
CA ALA A 93 -5.73 21.80 3.83
C ALA A 93 -6.02 23.23 4.30
N GLN A 94 -6.11 23.46 5.62
CA GLN A 94 -6.29 24.79 6.20
C GLN A 94 -5.08 25.68 5.95
N ALA A 95 -3.87 25.18 6.18
CA ALA A 95 -2.64 25.93 5.96
C ALA A 95 -2.43 26.35 4.49
N CYS A 96 -2.86 25.53 3.52
CA CYS A 96 -2.92 25.92 2.13
C CYS A 96 -3.90 27.10 1.91
N ALA A 97 -5.10 27.02 2.48
CA ALA A 97 -6.09 28.09 2.36
C ALA A 97 -5.59 29.40 2.99
N ASP A 98 -4.98 29.33 4.17
CA ASP A 98 -4.40 30.48 4.88
C ASP A 98 -3.24 31.13 4.09
N ALA A 99 -2.50 30.32 3.33
CA ALA A 99 -1.45 30.78 2.42
C ALA A 99 -1.97 31.28 1.05
N GLY A 100 -3.30 31.28 0.84
CA GLY A 100 -3.92 31.70 -0.43
C GLY A 100 -3.76 30.69 -1.56
N LEU A 101 -3.41 29.44 -1.26
CA LEU A 101 -3.26 28.34 -2.23
C LEU A 101 -4.59 27.58 -2.38
N VAL A 102 -4.92 27.20 -3.60
CA VAL A 102 -6.07 26.33 -3.86
C VAL A 102 -5.68 24.89 -3.49
N PHE A 103 -6.26 24.35 -2.42
CA PHE A 103 -6.13 22.93 -2.10
C PHE A 103 -7.05 22.13 -3.01
N ILE A 104 -6.47 21.22 -3.82
CA ILE A 104 -7.20 20.35 -4.75
C ILE A 104 -7.65 19.11 -3.99
N GLY A 105 -8.76 19.24 -3.29
CA GLY A 105 -9.32 18.24 -2.39
C GLY A 105 -10.50 18.80 -1.59
N PRO A 106 -10.99 18.05 -0.61
CA PRO A 106 -12.09 18.46 0.24
C PRO A 106 -11.69 19.58 1.20
N PRO A 107 -12.67 20.34 1.75
CA PRO A 107 -12.40 21.33 2.77
C PRO A 107 -11.90 20.68 4.07
N ALA A 108 -11.10 21.41 4.85
CA ALA A 108 -10.53 20.95 6.12
C ALA A 108 -11.61 20.43 7.08
N SER A 109 -12.80 21.04 7.08
CA SER A 109 -13.95 20.61 7.90
C SER A 109 -14.43 19.19 7.57
N ALA A 110 -14.47 18.82 6.28
CA ALA A 110 -14.87 17.47 5.84
C ALA A 110 -13.79 16.44 6.21
N ILE A 111 -12.50 16.79 6.06
CA ILE A 111 -11.40 15.93 6.49
C ILE A 111 -11.48 15.69 8.01
N THR A 112 -11.68 16.74 8.81
CA THR A 112 -11.81 16.62 10.26
C THR A 112 -13.03 15.76 10.64
N ALA A 113 -14.17 15.98 9.98
CA ALA A 113 -15.41 15.26 10.27
C ALA A 113 -15.29 13.75 10.02
N MET A 114 -14.50 13.33 9.02
CA MET A 114 -14.28 11.93 8.68
C MET A 114 -13.07 11.30 9.40
N GLY A 115 -12.15 12.12 9.90
CA GLY A 115 -10.98 11.66 10.66
C GLY A 115 -11.33 11.17 12.08
N ASP A 116 -12.40 11.64 12.67
CA ASP A 116 -12.97 11.12 13.92
C ASP A 116 -13.89 9.93 13.63
N LYS A 117 -13.42 8.71 13.87
CA LYS A 117 -14.16 7.48 13.54
C LYS A 117 -15.52 7.37 14.23
N ALA A 118 -15.62 7.74 15.50
CA ALA A 118 -16.87 7.67 16.23
C ALA A 118 -17.84 8.77 15.79
N GLY A 119 -17.35 9.99 15.61
CA GLY A 119 -18.12 11.11 15.08
C GLY A 119 -18.58 10.87 13.64
N ALA A 120 -17.70 10.32 12.78
CA ALA A 120 -18.05 9.93 11.43
C ALA A 120 -19.18 8.89 11.43
N LYS A 121 -19.05 7.82 12.23
CA LYS A 121 -20.08 6.78 12.31
C LYS A 121 -21.41 7.32 12.83
N ARG A 122 -21.42 8.21 13.84
CA ARG A 122 -22.66 8.88 14.29
C ARG A 122 -23.30 9.67 13.16
N ARG A 123 -22.51 10.49 12.43
CA ARG A 123 -23.01 11.27 11.28
C ARG A 123 -23.59 10.36 10.18
N MET A 124 -22.98 9.20 9.94
CA MET A 124 -23.49 8.24 8.95
C MET A 124 -24.81 7.63 9.39
N ILE A 125 -24.94 7.26 10.67
CA ILE A 125 -26.22 6.80 11.24
C ILE A 125 -27.30 7.86 11.10
N ASP A 126 -27.01 9.12 11.44
CA ASP A 126 -27.93 10.26 11.32
C ASP A 126 -28.32 10.53 9.85
N ALA A 127 -27.42 10.29 8.92
CA ALA A 127 -27.66 10.39 7.47
C ALA A 127 -28.38 9.15 6.88
N GLY A 128 -28.71 8.14 7.69
CA GLY A 128 -29.38 6.91 7.25
C GLY A 128 -28.48 5.90 6.57
N VAL A 129 -27.15 6.10 6.58
CA VAL A 129 -26.18 5.17 5.99
C VAL A 129 -26.01 3.93 6.88
N PRO A 130 -26.16 2.71 6.34
CA PRO A 130 -26.02 1.50 7.12
C PRO A 130 -24.64 1.37 7.78
N CYS A 131 -24.59 1.16 9.09
CA CYS A 131 -23.36 0.96 9.85
C CYS A 131 -23.38 -0.40 10.56
N ALA A 132 -22.21 -1.04 10.69
CA ALA A 132 -22.10 -2.27 11.48
C ALA A 132 -22.56 -2.01 12.92
N PRO A 133 -23.35 -2.93 13.52
CA PRO A 133 -23.78 -2.79 14.91
C PRO A 133 -22.58 -2.55 15.83
N GLY A 134 -22.70 -1.61 16.73
CA GLY A 134 -21.59 -1.21 17.60
C GLY A 134 -22.01 -0.37 18.77
N TYR A 135 -21.05 -0.07 19.65
CA TYR A 135 -21.20 0.85 20.76
C TYR A 135 -20.24 2.03 20.59
N LEU A 136 -20.81 3.24 20.64
CA LEU A 136 -20.12 4.53 20.45
C LEU A 136 -20.42 5.50 21.61
N GLY A 137 -20.86 4.96 22.76
CA GLY A 137 -21.29 5.76 23.89
C GLY A 137 -20.14 6.42 24.65
N GLU A 138 -20.46 7.46 25.42
CA GLU A 138 -19.51 8.20 26.25
C GLU A 138 -19.12 7.43 27.53
N GLU A 139 -19.98 6.50 27.97
CA GLU A 139 -19.68 5.65 29.13
C GLU A 139 -18.61 4.63 28.75
N GLN A 140 -17.42 4.77 29.35
CA GLN A 140 -16.20 4.04 28.97
C GLN A 140 -15.70 3.08 30.08
N ASP A 141 -16.52 2.86 31.12
CA ASP A 141 -16.19 1.88 32.15
C ASP A 141 -16.30 0.44 31.60
N ASP A 142 -15.45 -0.45 32.13
CA ASP A 142 -15.33 -1.82 31.60
C ASP A 142 -16.61 -2.65 31.81
N ALA A 143 -17.42 -2.34 32.82
CA ALA A 143 -18.70 -3.03 33.08
C ALA A 143 -19.73 -2.66 31.98
N ARG A 144 -19.80 -1.38 31.62
CA ARG A 144 -20.64 -0.91 30.50
C ARG A 144 -20.21 -1.52 29.19
N LEU A 145 -18.92 -1.48 28.89
CA LEU A 145 -18.39 -2.07 27.65
C LEU A 145 -18.65 -3.59 27.59
N ALA A 146 -18.54 -4.30 28.72
CA ALA A 146 -18.86 -5.74 28.79
C ALA A 146 -20.36 -6.02 28.56
N ALA A 147 -21.25 -5.22 29.11
CA ALA A 147 -22.68 -5.33 28.90
C ALA A 147 -23.05 -5.11 27.42
N GLU A 148 -22.45 -4.08 26.79
CA GLU A 148 -22.66 -3.79 25.37
C GLU A 148 -22.07 -4.88 24.46
N ALA A 149 -20.91 -5.43 24.79
CA ALA A 149 -20.34 -6.57 24.07
C ALA A 149 -21.26 -7.80 24.11
N GLY A 150 -21.87 -8.07 25.27
CA GLY A 150 -22.88 -9.13 25.40
C GLY A 150 -24.12 -8.90 24.53
N ARG A 151 -24.56 -7.64 24.41
CA ARG A 151 -25.71 -7.26 23.57
C ARG A 151 -25.40 -7.33 22.08
N LEU A 152 -24.20 -6.93 21.66
CA LEU A 152 -23.76 -6.93 20.26
C LEU A 152 -23.52 -8.35 19.73
N GLY A 153 -23.16 -9.28 20.60
CA GLY A 153 -22.76 -10.63 20.23
C GLY A 153 -21.33 -10.71 19.70
N LEU A 154 -20.84 -11.94 19.59
CA LEU A 154 -19.48 -12.25 19.16
C LEU A 154 -19.47 -12.85 17.75
N PRO A 155 -18.37 -12.77 17.02
CA PRO A 155 -17.14 -12.04 17.35
C PRO A 155 -17.29 -10.52 17.21
N LEU A 156 -16.51 -9.76 17.97
CA LEU A 156 -16.48 -8.30 17.89
C LEU A 156 -15.05 -7.73 17.87
N LEU A 157 -14.93 -6.49 17.45
CA LEU A 157 -13.72 -5.71 17.46
C LEU A 157 -13.80 -4.64 18.55
N VAL A 158 -12.78 -4.57 19.41
CA VAL A 158 -12.50 -3.43 20.25
C VAL A 158 -11.58 -2.51 19.44
N LYS A 159 -11.96 -1.23 19.26
CA LYS A 159 -11.22 -0.27 18.45
C LYS A 159 -10.98 1.02 19.26
N ALA A 160 -9.80 1.64 19.10
CA ALA A 160 -9.59 3.00 19.54
C ALA A 160 -10.46 3.97 18.71
N VAL A 161 -11.07 4.95 19.35
CA VAL A 161 -11.83 6.02 18.68
C VAL A 161 -10.87 6.94 17.92
N ALA A 162 -9.78 7.34 18.58
CA ALA A 162 -8.70 8.10 17.95
C ALA A 162 -7.75 7.18 17.17
N GLY A 163 -7.23 7.65 16.03
CA GLY A 163 -6.18 6.99 15.25
C GLY A 163 -6.65 6.19 14.02
N GLY A 164 -5.66 5.67 13.27
CA GLY A 164 -5.83 4.99 11.98
C GLY A 164 -4.90 3.79 11.81
N GLY A 165 -4.94 3.13 10.62
CA GLY A 165 -4.01 2.05 10.26
C GLY A 165 -4.15 0.76 11.06
N GLY A 166 -5.28 0.55 11.77
CA GLY A 166 -5.52 -0.69 12.52
C GLY A 166 -4.85 -0.75 13.90
N ARG A 167 -4.13 0.27 14.33
CA ARG A 167 -3.57 0.35 15.69
C ARG A 167 -4.70 0.48 16.73
N GLY A 168 -4.52 -0.14 17.89
CA GLY A 168 -5.53 -0.16 18.95
C GLY A 168 -6.74 -1.03 18.65
N MET A 169 -6.65 -1.97 17.71
CA MET A 169 -7.73 -2.91 17.42
C MET A 169 -7.43 -4.28 18.03
N ARG A 170 -8.45 -4.87 18.66
CA ARG A 170 -8.40 -6.22 19.25
C ARG A 170 -9.65 -7.00 18.81
N LEU A 171 -9.41 -8.20 18.30
CA LEU A 171 -10.47 -9.16 18.03
C LEU A 171 -10.83 -9.89 19.32
N VAL A 172 -12.13 -10.03 19.59
CA VAL A 172 -12.68 -10.74 20.74
C VAL A 172 -13.63 -11.81 20.23
N ARG A 173 -13.29 -13.07 20.47
CA ARG A 173 -14.10 -14.23 20.09
C ARG A 173 -14.86 -14.85 21.26
N SER A 174 -14.45 -14.53 22.48
CA SER A 174 -15.13 -14.96 23.72
C SER A 174 -15.19 -13.83 24.73
N LEU A 175 -16.25 -13.78 25.55
CA LEU A 175 -16.36 -12.76 26.60
C LEU A 175 -15.23 -12.87 27.64
N ALA A 176 -14.61 -14.03 27.79
CA ALA A 176 -13.44 -14.21 28.67
C ALA A 176 -12.21 -13.40 28.21
N GLU A 177 -12.06 -13.15 26.92
CA GLU A 177 -10.96 -12.37 26.33
C GLU A 177 -11.17 -10.86 26.46
N LEU A 178 -12.43 -10.42 26.64
CA LEU A 178 -12.81 -9.02 26.57
C LEU A 178 -12.06 -8.11 27.56
N PRO A 179 -11.88 -8.46 28.86
CA PRO A 179 -11.18 -7.58 29.80
C PRO A 179 -9.74 -7.30 29.38
N SER A 180 -9.02 -8.31 28.92
CA SER A 180 -7.65 -8.16 28.44
C SER A 180 -7.56 -7.35 27.15
N ALA A 181 -8.53 -7.54 26.24
CA ALA A 181 -8.63 -6.80 24.99
C ALA A 181 -8.91 -5.31 25.24
N LEU A 182 -9.84 -4.98 26.15
CA LEU A 182 -10.15 -3.58 26.53
C LEU A 182 -8.92 -2.91 27.15
N ALA A 183 -8.29 -3.55 28.13
CA ALA A 183 -7.10 -3.01 28.80
C ALA A 183 -5.94 -2.81 27.81
N GLY A 184 -5.72 -3.76 26.89
CA GLY A 184 -4.69 -3.67 25.87
C GLY A 184 -4.94 -2.57 24.87
N ALA A 185 -6.16 -2.50 24.31
CA ALA A 185 -6.54 -1.47 23.35
C ALA A 185 -6.47 -0.06 23.95
N ARG A 186 -6.94 0.11 25.21
CA ARG A 186 -6.92 1.38 25.91
C ARG A 186 -5.50 1.89 26.15
N ARG A 187 -4.57 1.02 26.61
CA ARG A 187 -3.16 1.38 26.82
C ARG A 187 -2.50 1.82 25.51
N GLU A 188 -2.72 1.04 24.45
CA GLU A 188 -2.15 1.35 23.12
C GLU A 188 -2.72 2.66 22.58
N ALA A 189 -4.02 2.88 22.67
CA ALA A 189 -4.69 4.10 22.22
C ALA A 189 -4.18 5.32 23.02
N GLN A 190 -4.09 5.22 24.34
CA GLN A 190 -3.58 6.29 25.21
C GLN A 190 -2.13 6.63 24.88
N SER A 191 -1.29 5.61 24.66
CA SER A 191 0.13 5.81 24.33
C SER A 191 0.35 6.40 22.94
N ALA A 192 -0.40 5.93 21.94
CA ALA A 192 -0.20 6.30 20.54
C ALA A 192 -0.90 7.61 20.17
N PHE A 193 -2.05 7.91 20.79
CA PHE A 193 -2.93 9.00 20.35
C PHE A 193 -3.30 9.98 21.49
N GLY A 194 -2.91 9.70 22.74
CA GLY A 194 -3.25 10.51 23.89
C GLY A 194 -4.72 10.38 24.35
N ASP A 195 -5.49 9.49 23.72
CA ASP A 195 -6.92 9.24 24.01
C ASP A 195 -7.17 7.73 24.12
N GLY A 196 -7.63 7.28 25.29
CA GLY A 196 -7.94 5.88 25.58
C GLY A 196 -9.40 5.48 25.31
N THR A 197 -10.19 6.32 24.68
CA THR A 197 -11.60 6.05 24.36
C THR A 197 -11.72 4.90 23.36
N LEU A 198 -12.61 3.93 23.67
CA LEU A 198 -12.82 2.74 22.89
C LEU A 198 -14.22 2.70 22.29
N MET A 199 -14.34 2.05 21.15
CA MET A 199 -15.60 1.65 20.55
C MET A 199 -15.64 0.13 20.35
N LEU A 200 -16.84 -0.43 20.40
CA LEU A 200 -17.08 -1.83 20.07
C LEU A 200 -17.81 -1.92 18.74
N GLU A 201 -17.46 -2.91 17.93
CA GLU A 201 -18.11 -3.12 16.65
C GLU A 201 -18.19 -4.62 16.33
N ARG A 202 -19.37 -5.08 15.88
CA ARG A 202 -19.54 -6.46 15.46
C ARG A 202 -18.62 -6.74 14.27
N LEU A 203 -17.86 -7.83 14.33
CA LEU A 203 -17.04 -8.28 13.20
C LEU A 203 -17.93 -8.94 12.14
N ILE A 204 -17.80 -8.51 10.92
CA ILE A 204 -18.37 -9.16 9.74
C ILE A 204 -17.33 -10.13 9.20
N GLU A 205 -17.48 -11.43 9.52
CA GLU A 205 -16.57 -12.47 9.06
C GLU A 205 -16.82 -12.83 7.61
N GLY A 206 -15.76 -13.21 6.87
CA GLY A 206 -15.87 -13.57 5.46
C GLY A 206 -16.39 -12.44 4.56
N GLY A 207 -16.35 -11.21 5.05
CA GLY A 207 -16.87 -10.05 4.34
C GLY A 207 -16.05 -9.68 3.11
N ARG A 208 -16.68 -8.92 2.21
CA ARG A 208 -16.04 -8.32 1.05
C ARG A 208 -15.85 -6.84 1.27
N HIS A 209 -14.73 -6.33 0.80
CA HIS A 209 -14.45 -4.90 0.82
C HIS A 209 -14.91 -4.28 -0.50
N ILE A 210 -16.04 -3.62 -0.46
CA ILE A 210 -16.61 -2.89 -1.61
C ILE A 210 -16.62 -1.40 -1.27
N GLU A 211 -16.19 -0.59 -2.20
CA GLU A 211 -16.13 0.86 -2.00
C GLU A 211 -16.80 1.60 -3.15
N ILE A 212 -17.35 2.77 -2.85
CA ILE A 212 -18.04 3.62 -3.84
C ILE A 212 -17.22 4.88 -4.08
N GLN A 213 -16.87 5.13 -5.34
CA GLN A 213 -16.30 6.40 -5.76
C GLN A 213 -17.37 7.48 -5.76
N VAL A 214 -17.21 8.49 -4.92
CA VAL A 214 -18.05 9.69 -4.96
C VAL A 214 -17.28 10.87 -5.55
N PHE A 215 -18.03 11.79 -6.14
CA PHE A 215 -17.51 13.07 -6.58
C PHE A 215 -18.53 14.17 -6.26
N ALA A 216 -18.06 15.26 -5.63
CA ALA A 216 -18.91 16.38 -5.26
C ALA A 216 -18.30 17.73 -5.68
N ASP A 217 -19.14 18.72 -5.95
CA ASP A 217 -18.71 20.08 -6.28
C ASP A 217 -19.08 21.10 -5.17
N ARG A 218 -18.62 22.34 -5.34
CA ARG A 218 -18.91 23.44 -4.40
C ARG A 218 -20.33 23.98 -4.52
N HIS A 219 -21.13 23.48 -5.46
CA HIS A 219 -22.51 23.94 -5.76
C HIS A 219 -23.55 23.02 -5.13
N GLY A 220 -23.14 22.04 -4.32
CA GLY A 220 -24.02 21.09 -3.64
C GLY A 220 -24.41 19.88 -4.47
N ASN A 221 -23.79 19.67 -5.63
CA ASN A 221 -23.99 18.45 -6.41
C ASN A 221 -23.03 17.36 -5.94
N ALA A 222 -23.54 16.15 -5.81
CA ALA A 222 -22.76 14.95 -5.54
C ALA A 222 -23.31 13.77 -6.34
N ILE A 223 -22.42 12.97 -6.91
CA ILE A 223 -22.74 11.75 -7.67
C ILE A 223 -21.81 10.62 -7.26
N HIS A 224 -22.19 9.38 -7.56
CA HIS A 224 -21.30 8.24 -7.47
C HIS A 224 -20.90 7.73 -8.86
N LEU A 225 -19.69 7.21 -8.98
CA LEU A 225 -19.11 6.65 -10.20
C LEU A 225 -18.98 5.12 -10.10
N GLY A 226 -19.90 4.47 -9.39
CA GLY A 226 -19.93 3.02 -9.18
C GLY A 226 -18.98 2.55 -8.12
N GLU A 227 -18.96 1.22 -7.99
CA GLU A 227 -18.16 0.52 -7.00
C GLU A 227 -16.85 -0.01 -7.56
N ARG A 228 -15.92 -0.24 -6.61
CA ARG A 228 -14.74 -1.09 -6.77
C ARG A 228 -14.78 -2.23 -5.75
N ASP A 229 -14.32 -3.39 -6.14
CA ASP A 229 -14.10 -4.54 -5.27
C ASP A 229 -12.62 -4.63 -4.89
N CYS A 230 -12.33 -4.39 -3.62
CA CYS A 230 -10.99 -4.38 -3.06
C CYS A 230 -10.77 -5.54 -2.08
N THR A 231 -11.50 -6.63 -2.27
CA THR A 231 -11.54 -7.78 -1.36
C THR A 231 -10.24 -8.56 -1.35
N ALA A 232 -9.52 -8.61 -2.48
CA ALA A 232 -8.22 -9.28 -2.55
C ALA A 232 -7.16 -8.45 -1.82
N GLN A 233 -6.94 -8.73 -0.54
CA GLN A 233 -6.06 -7.99 0.35
C GLN A 233 -5.34 -8.92 1.33
N ARG A 234 -4.22 -8.46 1.86
CA ARG A 234 -3.44 -9.10 2.92
C ARG A 234 -3.21 -8.12 4.05
N ARG A 235 -3.54 -8.49 5.27
CA ARG A 235 -3.43 -7.60 6.46
C ARG A 235 -3.98 -6.20 6.19
N ARG A 236 -5.13 -6.13 5.47
CA ARG A 236 -5.79 -4.89 5.03
C ARG A 236 -5.04 -4.07 3.97
N GLN A 237 -3.95 -4.59 3.43
CA GLN A 237 -3.28 -4.03 2.26
C GLN A 237 -3.91 -4.64 1.01
N LYS A 238 -4.56 -3.80 0.21
CA LYS A 238 -5.17 -4.19 -1.07
C LYS A 238 -4.07 -4.63 -2.04
N VAL A 239 -4.29 -5.70 -2.80
CA VAL A 239 -3.32 -6.22 -3.80
C VAL A 239 -3.91 -6.33 -5.20
N ILE A 240 -5.24 -6.59 -5.30
CA ILE A 240 -6.00 -6.56 -6.54
C ILE A 240 -7.30 -5.82 -6.28
N GLU A 241 -7.64 -4.91 -7.18
CA GLU A 241 -8.89 -4.17 -7.22
C GLU A 241 -9.57 -4.32 -8.58
N GLU A 242 -10.90 -4.39 -8.59
CA GLU A 242 -11.66 -4.51 -9.83
C GLU A 242 -12.93 -3.65 -9.85
N ALA A 243 -13.33 -3.22 -11.02
CA ALA A 243 -14.59 -2.52 -11.27
C ALA A 243 -15.21 -3.03 -12.60
N PRO A 244 -16.52 -3.27 -12.60
CA PRO A 244 -17.42 -3.38 -11.44
C PRO A 244 -17.13 -4.62 -10.59
N SER A 245 -17.65 -4.68 -9.37
CA SER A 245 -17.55 -5.87 -8.53
C SER A 245 -18.31 -7.06 -9.15
N PRO A 246 -17.72 -8.28 -9.14
CA PRO A 246 -18.38 -9.46 -9.69
C PRO A 246 -19.60 -9.93 -8.88
N VAL A 247 -19.82 -9.39 -7.67
CA VAL A 247 -20.93 -9.79 -6.78
C VAL A 247 -21.99 -8.70 -6.60
N VAL A 248 -21.71 -7.46 -7.00
CA VAL A 248 -22.63 -6.33 -6.84
C VAL A 248 -23.60 -6.26 -8.03
N SER A 249 -24.89 -6.43 -7.77
CA SER A 249 -25.93 -6.24 -8.77
C SER A 249 -26.19 -4.76 -9.04
N ALA A 250 -26.83 -4.43 -10.16
CA ALA A 250 -27.22 -3.05 -10.48
C ALA A 250 -28.04 -2.40 -9.36
N ALA A 251 -29.03 -3.12 -8.81
CA ALA A 251 -29.85 -2.63 -7.71
C ALA A 251 -29.07 -2.42 -6.40
N MET A 252 -28.04 -3.23 -6.14
CA MET A 252 -27.16 -3.04 -4.99
C MET A 252 -26.24 -1.83 -5.21
N ARG A 253 -25.68 -1.66 -6.41
CA ARG A 253 -24.89 -0.48 -6.80
C ARG A 253 -25.65 0.81 -6.57
N GLU A 254 -26.90 0.89 -7.00
CA GLU A 254 -27.75 2.06 -6.79
C GLU A 254 -27.96 2.38 -5.30
N ARG A 255 -28.24 1.36 -4.47
CA ARG A 255 -28.39 1.56 -3.03
C ARG A 255 -27.11 2.03 -2.37
N MET A 256 -26.01 1.30 -2.60
CA MET A 256 -24.69 1.68 -2.04
C MET A 256 -24.24 3.04 -2.54
N GLY A 257 -24.51 3.36 -3.81
CA GLY A 257 -24.23 4.65 -4.40
C GLY A 257 -25.01 5.78 -3.73
N ALA A 258 -26.31 5.58 -3.49
CA ALA A 258 -27.16 6.55 -2.77
C ALA A 258 -26.65 6.79 -1.34
N ASP A 259 -26.29 5.72 -0.62
CA ASP A 259 -25.73 5.83 0.75
C ASP A 259 -24.40 6.57 0.74
N ALA A 260 -23.54 6.32 -0.24
CA ALA A 260 -22.25 6.99 -0.38
C ALA A 260 -22.41 8.48 -0.72
N VAL A 261 -23.36 8.84 -1.58
CA VAL A 261 -23.72 10.25 -1.87
C VAL A 261 -24.27 10.93 -0.62
N ALA A 262 -25.16 10.26 0.13
CA ALA A 262 -25.68 10.80 1.40
C ALA A 262 -24.54 11.04 2.40
N ALA A 263 -23.58 10.11 2.51
CA ALA A 263 -22.40 10.28 3.34
C ALA A 263 -21.57 11.51 2.96
N ALA A 264 -21.32 11.72 1.67
CA ALA A 264 -20.56 12.87 1.17
C ALA A 264 -21.29 14.20 1.45
N LEU A 265 -22.60 14.24 1.20
CA LEU A 265 -23.43 15.44 1.45
C LEU A 265 -23.49 15.78 2.93
N ALA A 266 -23.58 14.79 3.83
CA ALA A 266 -23.65 14.99 5.27
C ALA A 266 -22.44 15.74 5.87
N VAL A 267 -21.32 15.79 5.15
CA VAL A 267 -20.09 16.48 5.59
C VAL A 267 -19.69 17.65 4.68
N GLY A 268 -20.54 18.03 3.73
CA GLY A 268 -20.25 19.10 2.77
C GLY A 268 -19.00 18.78 1.93
N TYR A 269 -18.89 17.53 1.47
CA TYR A 269 -17.72 17.06 0.72
C TYR A 269 -17.56 17.78 -0.61
N VAL A 270 -16.29 17.95 -1.05
CA VAL A 270 -15.93 18.52 -2.35
C VAL A 270 -14.75 17.73 -2.93
N GLY A 271 -14.78 17.45 -4.22
CA GLY A 271 -13.75 16.70 -4.93
C GLY A 271 -14.01 15.19 -4.95
N ALA A 272 -12.94 14.44 -5.25
CA ALA A 272 -12.96 12.98 -5.28
C ALA A 272 -12.90 12.42 -3.86
N GLY A 273 -13.80 11.52 -3.51
CA GLY A 273 -13.81 10.78 -2.25
C GLY A 273 -14.26 9.36 -2.45
N THR A 274 -14.00 8.51 -1.47
CA THR A 274 -14.40 7.11 -1.53
C THR A 274 -15.04 6.70 -0.22
N VAL A 275 -16.23 6.11 -0.30
CA VAL A 275 -16.92 5.53 0.85
C VAL A 275 -16.72 4.03 0.84
N GLU A 276 -16.05 3.52 1.85
CA GLU A 276 -15.73 2.10 2.00
C GLU A 276 -16.81 1.38 2.81
N PHE A 277 -17.18 0.19 2.33
CA PHE A 277 -18.16 -0.68 2.96
C PHE A 277 -17.62 -2.08 3.14
N ILE A 278 -17.99 -2.73 4.24
CA ILE A 278 -17.92 -4.18 4.36
C ILE A 278 -19.26 -4.79 3.95
N VAL A 279 -19.22 -5.76 3.07
CA VAL A 279 -20.39 -6.48 2.58
C VAL A 279 -20.37 -7.89 3.13
N ASP A 280 -21.45 -8.31 3.81
CA ASP A 280 -21.55 -9.64 4.39
C ASP A 280 -21.98 -10.71 3.36
N ALA A 281 -22.10 -11.97 3.80
CA ALA A 281 -22.50 -13.09 2.97
C ALA A 281 -23.94 -12.96 2.43
N ASP A 282 -24.80 -12.20 3.10
CA ASP A 282 -26.16 -11.90 2.67
C ASP A 282 -26.25 -10.69 1.73
N LEU A 283 -25.11 -10.16 1.30
CA LEU A 283 -24.95 -8.94 0.48
C LEU A 283 -25.53 -7.69 1.14
N LYS A 284 -25.53 -7.63 2.48
CA LYS A 284 -25.79 -6.40 3.22
C LYS A 284 -24.49 -5.63 3.37
N HIS A 285 -24.55 -4.33 3.12
CA HIS A 285 -23.37 -3.47 3.23
C HIS A 285 -23.44 -2.61 4.51
N TYR A 286 -22.28 -2.35 5.08
CA TYR A 286 -22.11 -1.55 6.27
C TYR A 286 -20.93 -0.60 6.09
N PHE A 287 -21.14 0.67 6.40
CA PHE A 287 -20.10 1.70 6.34
C PHE A 287 -18.89 1.32 7.19
N LEU A 288 -17.71 1.45 6.61
CA LEU A 288 -16.42 1.29 7.30
C LEU A 288 -15.80 2.66 7.58
N GLU A 289 -15.49 3.40 6.53
CA GLU A 289 -14.88 4.72 6.58
C GLU A 289 -15.07 5.46 5.25
N MET A 290 -14.77 6.75 5.26
CA MET A 290 -14.68 7.56 4.05
C MET A 290 -13.26 8.08 3.91
N ASN A 291 -12.62 7.74 2.80
CA ASN A 291 -11.33 8.28 2.43
C ASN A 291 -11.53 9.63 1.74
N THR A 292 -11.00 10.68 2.37
CA THR A 292 -11.20 12.08 1.94
C THR A 292 -10.14 12.52 0.90
N ARG A 293 -9.86 11.65 -0.06
CA ARG A 293 -8.83 11.82 -1.09
C ARG A 293 -9.12 10.95 -2.30
N LEU A 294 -8.33 11.15 -3.36
CA LEU A 294 -8.27 10.19 -4.46
C LEU A 294 -7.68 8.86 -3.95
N GLN A 295 -8.24 7.74 -4.36
CA GLN A 295 -7.75 6.40 -4.01
C GLN A 295 -6.64 5.92 -4.96
N VAL A 296 -5.82 4.97 -4.48
CA VAL A 296 -4.80 4.31 -5.31
C VAL A 296 -5.44 3.68 -6.54
N GLU A 297 -6.54 2.97 -6.32
CA GLU A 297 -7.30 2.16 -7.26
C GLU A 297 -8.31 2.93 -8.14
N HIS A 298 -8.25 4.29 -8.14
CA HIS A 298 -9.11 5.11 -9.03
C HIS A 298 -9.02 4.74 -10.52
N PRO A 299 -7.90 4.20 -11.04
CA PRO A 299 -7.79 3.86 -12.45
C PRO A 299 -8.82 2.83 -12.94
N VAL A 300 -9.28 1.88 -12.11
CA VAL A 300 -10.31 0.93 -12.56
C VAL A 300 -11.65 1.61 -12.79
N THR A 301 -12.00 2.62 -11.97
CA THR A 301 -13.17 3.46 -12.20
C THR A 301 -13.02 4.28 -13.48
N GLU A 302 -11.86 4.90 -13.71
CA GLU A 302 -11.57 5.64 -14.92
C GLU A 302 -11.73 4.77 -16.18
N CYS A 303 -11.19 3.55 -16.14
CA CYS A 303 -11.28 2.62 -17.26
C CYS A 303 -12.71 2.23 -17.62
N VAL A 304 -13.58 1.98 -16.64
CA VAL A 304 -14.95 1.55 -16.90
C VAL A 304 -15.92 2.70 -17.18
N THR A 305 -15.59 3.93 -16.77
CA THR A 305 -16.41 5.12 -16.98
C THR A 305 -15.93 5.99 -18.15
N GLY A 306 -14.67 5.82 -18.57
CA GLY A 306 -14.04 6.69 -19.58
C GLY A 306 -13.71 8.09 -19.08
N LEU A 307 -13.68 8.31 -17.76
CA LEU A 307 -13.44 9.60 -17.12
C LEU A 307 -11.99 9.71 -16.63
N ASP A 308 -11.47 10.94 -16.53
CA ASP A 308 -10.23 11.25 -15.83
C ASP A 308 -10.57 11.94 -14.49
N LEU A 309 -10.40 11.23 -13.38
CA LEU A 309 -10.78 11.76 -12.06
C LEU A 309 -9.84 12.87 -11.58
N VAL A 310 -8.59 12.89 -12.03
CA VAL A 310 -7.68 14.02 -11.74
C VAL A 310 -8.13 15.27 -12.50
N GLU A 311 -8.53 15.14 -13.76
CA GLU A 311 -9.13 16.27 -14.49
C GLU A 311 -10.33 16.83 -13.73
N TRP A 312 -11.22 15.96 -13.24
CA TRP A 312 -12.38 16.40 -12.48
C TRP A 312 -11.99 17.09 -11.17
N GLN A 313 -10.96 16.59 -10.48
CA GLN A 313 -10.44 17.26 -9.28
C GLN A 313 -9.95 18.68 -9.60
N LEU A 314 -9.23 18.86 -10.70
CA LEU A 314 -8.75 20.18 -11.13
C LEU A 314 -9.90 21.13 -11.48
N ARG A 315 -10.89 20.67 -12.24
CA ARG A 315 -12.07 21.45 -12.61
C ARG A 315 -12.90 21.88 -11.40
N VAL A 316 -13.19 20.95 -10.50
CA VAL A 316 -13.97 21.24 -9.29
C VAL A 316 -13.21 22.20 -8.36
N ALA A 317 -11.88 22.02 -8.23
CA ALA A 317 -11.04 22.96 -7.47
C ALA A 317 -11.01 24.37 -8.09
N ALA A 318 -11.08 24.46 -9.41
CA ALA A 318 -11.22 25.74 -10.13
C ALA A 318 -12.60 26.41 -9.92
N GLY A 319 -13.60 25.67 -9.45
CA GLY A 319 -14.95 26.17 -9.16
C GLY A 319 -16.01 25.69 -10.15
N ASP A 320 -15.66 24.79 -11.06
CA ASP A 320 -16.62 24.24 -12.03
C ASP A 320 -17.65 23.34 -11.32
N ARG A 321 -18.82 23.21 -11.96
CA ARG A 321 -19.80 22.18 -11.61
C ARG A 321 -19.32 20.82 -12.10
N LEU A 322 -19.86 19.75 -11.51
CA LEU A 322 -19.64 18.39 -12.02
C LEU A 322 -20.01 18.32 -13.51
N PRO A 323 -19.17 17.69 -14.34
CA PRO A 323 -19.41 17.60 -15.79
C PRO A 323 -20.62 16.72 -16.16
N LEU A 324 -21.04 15.84 -15.26
CA LEU A 324 -22.13 14.89 -15.46
C LEU A 324 -23.12 14.91 -14.30
N THR A 325 -24.37 14.58 -14.60
CA THR A 325 -25.37 14.19 -13.61
C THR A 325 -25.35 12.68 -13.39
N GLN A 326 -25.98 12.18 -12.31
CA GLN A 326 -25.96 10.75 -11.97
C GLN A 326 -26.51 9.86 -13.10
N ASP A 327 -27.58 10.29 -13.76
CA ASP A 327 -28.21 9.57 -14.86
C ASP A 327 -27.38 9.53 -16.16
N GLN A 328 -26.32 10.32 -16.25
CA GLN A 328 -25.37 10.34 -17.37
C GLN A 328 -24.17 9.42 -17.17
N VAL A 329 -23.94 8.93 -15.94
CA VAL A 329 -22.83 8.01 -15.67
C VAL A 329 -23.07 6.68 -16.39
N ARG A 330 -22.07 6.20 -17.13
CA ARG A 330 -22.12 4.93 -17.86
C ARG A 330 -20.95 4.06 -17.49
N PHE A 331 -21.18 2.77 -17.46
CA PHE A 331 -20.14 1.76 -17.21
C PHE A 331 -19.99 0.89 -18.46
N GLN A 332 -18.74 0.63 -18.85
CA GLN A 332 -18.42 -0.20 -20.00
C GLN A 332 -17.27 -1.15 -19.69
N GLY A 333 -17.48 -2.44 -19.98
CA GLY A 333 -16.46 -3.46 -19.80
C GLY A 333 -16.19 -3.78 -18.33
N HIS A 334 -14.96 -4.23 -18.06
CA HIS A 334 -14.47 -4.59 -16.74
C HIS A 334 -12.99 -4.23 -16.63
N ALA A 335 -12.58 -3.61 -15.54
CA ALA A 335 -11.20 -3.24 -15.29
C ALA A 335 -10.67 -3.90 -14.02
N ILE A 336 -9.41 -4.32 -14.06
CA ILE A 336 -8.71 -4.90 -12.91
C ILE A 336 -7.36 -4.22 -12.79
N GLU A 337 -7.01 -3.81 -11.56
CA GLU A 337 -5.72 -3.26 -11.17
C GLU A 337 -5.01 -4.24 -10.26
N VAL A 338 -3.69 -4.34 -10.39
CA VAL A 338 -2.82 -4.98 -9.42
C VAL A 338 -1.77 -4.01 -8.94
N ARG A 339 -1.45 -4.08 -7.65
CA ARG A 339 -0.38 -3.28 -7.04
C ARG A 339 0.92 -4.05 -7.04
N LEU A 340 1.90 -3.58 -7.81
CA LEU A 340 3.25 -4.13 -7.80
C LEU A 340 4.02 -3.56 -6.62
N TYR A 341 4.31 -4.44 -5.65
CA TYR A 341 5.08 -4.11 -4.46
C TYR A 341 6.49 -4.71 -4.54
N ALA A 342 7.47 -3.96 -4.06
CA ALA A 342 8.79 -4.47 -3.73
C ALA A 342 8.74 -5.26 -2.41
N GLU A 343 8.11 -6.43 -2.45
CA GLU A 343 7.90 -7.35 -1.33
C GLU A 343 8.12 -8.78 -1.80
N ASP A 344 8.64 -9.63 -0.91
CA ASP A 344 8.81 -11.05 -1.21
C ASP A 344 7.63 -11.87 -0.65
N PRO A 345 6.68 -12.32 -1.48
CA PRO A 345 5.51 -13.07 -1.05
C PRO A 345 5.84 -14.40 -0.36
N TYR A 346 6.99 -14.96 -0.68
CA TYR A 346 7.43 -16.28 -0.22
C TYR A 346 8.17 -16.24 1.12
N THR A 347 8.48 -15.04 1.61
CA THR A 347 9.09 -14.80 2.93
C THR A 347 8.19 -13.92 3.81
N GLY A 348 6.87 -14.17 3.76
CA GLY A 348 5.90 -13.42 4.55
C GLY A 348 5.65 -12.00 4.05
N PHE A 349 5.90 -11.72 2.78
CA PHE A 349 5.81 -10.41 2.14
C PHE A 349 6.77 -9.38 2.75
N ALA A 350 7.95 -9.81 3.10
CA ALA A 350 8.99 -8.92 3.61
C ALA A 350 9.33 -7.84 2.57
N PRO A 351 9.34 -6.55 2.98
CA PRO A 351 9.65 -5.45 2.05
C PRO A 351 11.08 -5.56 1.55
N GLN A 352 11.30 -5.17 0.32
CA GLN A 352 12.57 -5.29 -0.38
C GLN A 352 13.08 -3.92 -0.79
N THR A 353 14.40 -3.74 -0.69
CA THR A 353 15.11 -2.56 -1.17
C THR A 353 16.16 -2.98 -2.16
N GLY A 354 16.51 -2.12 -3.09
CA GLY A 354 17.55 -2.45 -4.05
C GLY A 354 17.49 -1.64 -5.33
N ARG A 355 18.44 -1.93 -6.21
CA ARG A 355 18.53 -1.28 -7.51
C ARG A 355 17.58 -1.94 -8.51
N VAL A 356 16.87 -1.12 -9.28
CA VAL A 356 16.05 -1.55 -10.41
C VAL A 356 16.99 -1.84 -11.59
N LEU A 357 17.19 -3.12 -11.91
CA LEU A 357 18.08 -3.53 -12.99
C LEU A 357 17.40 -3.56 -14.35
N HIS A 358 16.09 -3.89 -14.36
CA HIS A 358 15.27 -3.90 -15.55
C HIS A 358 13.84 -3.53 -15.18
N TRP A 359 13.31 -2.51 -15.87
CA TRP A 359 11.92 -2.09 -15.76
C TRP A 359 11.53 -1.30 -17.00
N ARG A 360 10.77 -1.95 -17.90
CA ARG A 360 10.30 -1.38 -19.17
C ARG A 360 8.79 -1.57 -19.31
N PRO A 361 8.00 -0.81 -18.53
CA PRO A 361 6.54 -0.95 -18.54
C PRO A 361 5.93 -0.67 -19.93
N ASP A 362 6.60 0.13 -20.77
CA ASP A 362 6.12 0.46 -22.11
C ASP A 362 6.04 -0.78 -23.02
N ASP A 363 6.84 -1.83 -22.78
CA ASP A 363 6.81 -3.08 -23.55
C ASP A 363 5.48 -3.86 -23.37
N ALA A 364 4.78 -3.63 -22.25
CA ALA A 364 3.48 -4.23 -21.97
C ALA A 364 2.30 -3.38 -22.43
N LEU A 365 2.52 -2.12 -22.84
CA LEU A 365 1.43 -1.22 -23.23
C LEU A 365 0.76 -1.70 -24.54
N ARG A 366 -0.55 -1.83 -24.47
CA ARG A 366 -1.43 -2.18 -25.59
C ARG A 366 -2.83 -1.63 -25.32
N PRO A 367 -3.74 -1.58 -26.32
CA PRO A 367 -5.11 -1.12 -26.10
C PRO A 367 -5.77 -1.84 -24.92
N GLY A 368 -6.23 -1.07 -23.93
CA GLY A 368 -6.82 -1.56 -22.69
C GLY A 368 -5.83 -1.95 -21.60
N VAL A 369 -4.52 -1.71 -21.77
CA VAL A 369 -3.52 -1.86 -20.71
C VAL A 369 -2.93 -0.50 -20.37
N ARG A 370 -2.85 -0.18 -19.08
CA ARG A 370 -2.25 1.01 -18.50
C ARG A 370 -1.29 0.62 -17.38
N ILE A 371 -0.17 1.31 -17.28
CA ILE A 371 0.79 1.13 -16.19
C ILE A 371 1.13 2.50 -15.61
N ASP A 372 0.85 2.68 -14.31
CA ASP A 372 1.27 3.86 -13.55
C ASP A 372 2.49 3.48 -12.72
N SER A 373 3.65 4.05 -13.03
CA SER A 373 4.93 3.71 -12.42
C SER A 373 5.57 4.90 -11.73
N GLY A 374 6.16 4.65 -10.54
CA GLY A 374 6.94 5.61 -9.77
C GLY A 374 8.44 5.34 -9.78
N ILE A 375 8.90 4.31 -10.52
CA ILE A 375 10.30 3.92 -10.61
C ILE A 375 10.77 3.90 -12.08
N ALA A 376 12.09 3.90 -12.26
CA ALA A 376 12.73 3.77 -13.57
C ALA A 376 13.89 2.77 -13.51
N GLU A 377 14.24 2.21 -14.66
CA GLU A 377 15.45 1.37 -14.82
C GLU A 377 16.69 2.15 -14.40
N GLY A 378 17.57 1.53 -13.62
CA GLY A 378 18.75 2.15 -13.03
C GLY A 378 18.49 2.89 -11.71
N GLY A 379 17.23 3.15 -11.35
CA GLY A 379 16.84 3.77 -10.08
C GLY A 379 16.98 2.82 -8.89
N GLN A 380 16.56 3.30 -7.72
CA GLN A 380 16.64 2.55 -6.47
C GLN A 380 15.31 2.58 -5.71
N VAL A 381 14.87 1.43 -5.20
CA VAL A 381 13.81 1.33 -4.20
C VAL A 381 14.45 1.46 -2.82
N THR A 382 14.01 2.45 -2.04
CA THR A 382 14.59 2.83 -0.75
C THR A 382 13.69 2.39 0.42
N PRO A 383 14.19 2.28 1.64
CA PRO A 383 13.39 1.88 2.80
C PRO A 383 12.51 3.00 3.38
N PHE A 384 12.60 4.22 2.86
CA PHE A 384 11.98 5.40 3.47
C PHE A 384 10.48 5.54 3.19
N TYR A 385 9.97 4.86 2.15
CA TYR A 385 8.60 5.03 1.67
C TYR A 385 7.89 3.69 1.48
N ASP A 386 6.63 3.76 1.03
CA ASP A 386 5.83 2.58 0.72
C ASP A 386 6.50 1.68 -0.34
N ALA A 387 6.35 0.38 -0.18
CA ALA A 387 6.93 -0.61 -1.09
C ALA A 387 6.25 -0.66 -2.46
N MET A 388 5.09 -0.02 -2.65
CA MET A 388 4.40 0.02 -3.94
C MET A 388 5.20 0.84 -4.96
N VAL A 389 5.59 0.19 -6.05
CA VAL A 389 6.44 0.78 -7.09
C VAL A 389 5.69 1.10 -8.37
N ALA A 390 4.63 0.37 -8.65
CA ALA A 390 3.79 0.57 -9.83
C ALA A 390 2.41 -0.07 -9.64
N LYS A 391 1.48 0.31 -10.52
CA LYS A 391 0.17 -0.33 -10.71
C LYS A 391 0.05 -0.75 -12.16
N LEU A 392 -0.44 -1.96 -12.39
CA LEU A 392 -0.77 -2.45 -13.71
C LEU A 392 -2.29 -2.60 -13.78
N ILE A 393 -2.90 -2.01 -14.80
CA ILE A 393 -4.34 -1.95 -14.97
C ILE A 393 -4.70 -2.53 -16.34
N ALA A 394 -5.71 -3.39 -16.40
CA ALA A 394 -6.24 -3.87 -17.67
C ALA A 394 -7.75 -3.68 -17.73
N HIS A 395 -8.20 -3.12 -18.85
CA HIS A 395 -9.60 -3.00 -19.22
C HIS A 395 -9.94 -4.00 -20.32
N GLY A 396 -10.96 -4.79 -20.09
CA GLY A 396 -11.47 -5.80 -21.02
C GLY A 396 -12.96 -5.61 -21.32
N ARG A 397 -13.46 -6.35 -22.31
CA ARG A 397 -14.90 -6.39 -22.63
C ARG A 397 -15.72 -6.97 -21.49
N ASP A 398 -15.09 -7.88 -20.74
CA ASP A 398 -15.61 -8.58 -19.56
C ASP A 398 -14.47 -8.92 -18.61
N ARG A 399 -14.81 -9.48 -17.44
CA ARG A 399 -13.84 -9.83 -16.38
C ARG A 399 -12.79 -10.83 -16.87
N THR A 400 -13.17 -11.82 -17.66
CA THR A 400 -12.25 -12.84 -18.18
C THR A 400 -11.23 -12.24 -19.15
N ASP A 401 -11.68 -11.31 -20.03
CA ASP A 401 -10.80 -10.58 -20.94
C ASP A 401 -9.85 -9.65 -20.16
N ALA A 402 -10.32 -8.97 -19.10
CA ALA A 402 -9.49 -8.13 -18.25
C ALA A 402 -8.40 -8.96 -17.52
N ILE A 403 -8.77 -10.11 -16.91
CA ILE A 403 -7.80 -11.03 -16.29
C ILE A 403 -6.74 -11.47 -17.30
N ARG A 404 -7.14 -11.91 -18.49
CA ARG A 404 -6.21 -12.38 -19.53
C ARG A 404 -5.22 -11.28 -19.95
N ARG A 405 -5.71 -10.03 -20.16
CA ARG A 405 -4.88 -8.88 -20.52
C ARG A 405 -3.91 -8.49 -19.42
N LEU A 406 -4.38 -8.49 -18.18
CA LEU A 406 -3.57 -8.13 -17.02
C LEU A 406 -2.47 -9.17 -16.74
N THR A 407 -2.81 -10.46 -16.85
CA THR A 407 -1.82 -11.55 -16.75
C THR A 407 -0.70 -11.35 -17.77
N ALA A 408 -1.04 -11.09 -19.04
CA ALA A 408 -0.05 -10.84 -20.08
C ALA A 408 0.77 -9.57 -19.81
N ALA A 409 0.14 -8.50 -19.28
CA ALA A 409 0.87 -7.28 -18.94
C ALA A 409 1.89 -7.47 -17.82
N ILE A 410 1.56 -8.29 -16.80
CA ILE A 410 2.51 -8.64 -15.73
C ILE A 410 3.69 -9.45 -16.29
N GLU A 411 3.44 -10.36 -17.22
CA GLU A 411 4.48 -11.18 -17.85
C GLU A 411 5.40 -10.37 -18.77
N ASP A 412 4.84 -9.37 -19.48
CA ASP A 412 5.58 -8.54 -20.44
C ASP A 412 6.32 -7.34 -19.77
N ALA A 413 6.01 -7.01 -18.52
CA ALA A 413 6.68 -5.96 -17.75
C ALA A 413 7.35 -6.52 -16.47
N PRO A 414 8.35 -7.39 -16.58
CA PRO A 414 9.03 -7.94 -15.41
C PRO A 414 9.88 -6.87 -14.71
N LEU A 415 9.72 -6.73 -13.41
CA LEU A 415 10.62 -5.97 -12.55
C LEU A 415 11.76 -6.87 -12.10
N VAL A 416 13.00 -6.51 -12.45
CA VAL A 416 14.21 -7.26 -12.09
C VAL A 416 15.17 -6.40 -11.28
N GLY A 417 15.86 -7.01 -10.32
CA GLY A 417 16.86 -6.37 -9.46
C GLY A 417 16.55 -6.49 -7.97
N LEU A 418 15.30 -6.71 -7.63
CA LEU A 418 14.83 -6.94 -6.26
C LEU A 418 13.62 -7.88 -6.29
N SER A 419 13.36 -8.58 -5.18
CA SER A 419 12.17 -9.42 -5.06
C SER A 419 10.93 -8.53 -5.08
N ASN A 420 9.88 -9.01 -5.75
CA ASN A 420 8.61 -8.31 -5.87
C ASN A 420 7.45 -9.32 -5.96
N ASN A 421 6.23 -8.82 -5.79
CA ASN A 421 5.04 -9.66 -5.79
C ASN A 421 4.46 -9.96 -7.19
N GLY A 422 5.10 -9.58 -8.28
CA GLY A 422 4.55 -9.70 -9.63
C GLY A 422 4.13 -11.12 -10.00
N ARG A 423 4.96 -12.14 -9.68
CA ARG A 423 4.60 -13.54 -9.89
C ARG A 423 3.39 -13.96 -9.05
N PHE A 424 3.36 -13.60 -7.77
CA PHE A 424 2.23 -13.86 -6.89
C PHE A 424 0.94 -13.27 -7.45
N LEU A 425 0.96 -12.03 -7.94
CA LEU A 425 -0.19 -11.37 -8.54
C LEU A 425 -0.71 -12.12 -9.78
N ARG A 426 0.21 -12.54 -10.67
CA ARG A 426 -0.12 -13.34 -11.85
C ARG A 426 -0.80 -14.65 -11.46
N ASP A 427 -0.23 -15.36 -10.48
CA ASP A 427 -0.71 -16.67 -10.04
C ASP A 427 -2.04 -16.53 -9.26
N LEU A 428 -2.22 -15.42 -8.50
CA LEU A 428 -3.48 -15.08 -7.83
C LEU A 428 -4.62 -14.80 -8.83
N LEU A 429 -4.34 -14.09 -9.93
CA LEU A 429 -5.30 -13.86 -11.02
C LEU A 429 -5.77 -15.18 -11.68
N ALA A 430 -4.91 -16.19 -11.69
CA ALA A 430 -5.23 -17.52 -12.20
C ALA A 430 -5.93 -18.41 -11.16
N HIS A 431 -5.85 -18.08 -9.87
CA HIS A 431 -6.36 -18.90 -8.77
C HIS A 431 -7.88 -19.02 -8.82
N PRO A 432 -8.47 -20.24 -8.60
CA PRO A 432 -9.93 -20.45 -8.64
C PRO A 432 -10.71 -19.52 -7.72
N ALA A 433 -10.21 -19.22 -6.51
CA ALA A 433 -10.90 -18.32 -5.58
C ALA A 433 -11.09 -16.90 -6.16
N PHE A 434 -10.10 -16.37 -6.91
CA PHE A 434 -10.24 -15.09 -7.58
C PHE A 434 -11.14 -15.20 -8.80
N ARG A 435 -10.90 -16.19 -9.66
CA ARG A 435 -11.67 -16.37 -10.91
C ARG A 435 -13.17 -16.56 -10.67
N GLU A 436 -13.53 -17.30 -9.62
CA GLU A 436 -14.91 -17.62 -9.24
C GLU A 436 -15.52 -16.61 -8.25
N ALA A 437 -14.84 -15.47 -8.04
CA ALA A 437 -15.27 -14.40 -7.13
C ALA A 437 -15.53 -14.88 -5.69
N ARG A 438 -14.76 -15.86 -5.20
CA ARG A 438 -14.87 -16.41 -3.84
C ARG A 438 -13.89 -15.80 -2.85
N MET A 439 -13.26 -14.67 -3.21
CA MET A 439 -12.39 -13.92 -2.30
C MET A 439 -13.18 -13.36 -1.11
N HIS A 440 -12.55 -13.29 0.05
CA HIS A 440 -12.97 -12.52 1.22
C HIS A 440 -11.75 -11.86 1.86
N THR A 441 -11.97 -10.86 2.71
CA THR A 441 -10.93 -9.94 3.18
C THR A 441 -9.78 -10.59 3.96
N THR A 442 -9.96 -11.79 4.51
CA THR A 442 -8.94 -12.52 5.28
C THR A 442 -8.35 -13.72 4.52
N LEU A 443 -8.83 -14.02 3.31
CA LEU A 443 -8.50 -15.28 2.62
C LEU A 443 -6.99 -15.47 2.40
N ILE A 444 -6.27 -14.42 2.00
CA ILE A 444 -4.81 -14.52 1.78
C ILE A 444 -4.07 -14.73 3.10
N ASP A 445 -4.55 -14.14 4.20
CA ASP A 445 -3.98 -14.35 5.53
C ASP A 445 -4.26 -15.77 6.03
N ASP A 446 -5.46 -16.30 5.76
CA ASP A 446 -5.83 -17.68 6.07
C ASP A 446 -4.96 -18.68 5.29
N TRP A 447 -4.68 -18.40 4.00
CA TRP A 447 -3.76 -19.19 3.19
C TRP A 447 -2.35 -19.24 3.76
N ALA A 448 -1.86 -18.15 4.33
CA ALA A 448 -0.55 -18.12 4.95
C ALA A 448 -0.44 -19.08 6.15
N THR A 449 -1.56 -19.32 6.86
CA THR A 449 -1.61 -20.27 7.98
C THR A 449 -1.89 -21.71 7.53
N GLN A 450 -2.56 -21.89 6.39
CA GLN A 450 -2.94 -23.19 5.84
C GLN A 450 -1.87 -23.82 4.94
N GLY A 451 -0.82 -23.05 4.59
CA GLY A 451 0.25 -23.51 3.71
C GLY A 451 -0.18 -23.62 2.25
N GLU A 452 -1.00 -22.68 1.77
CA GLU A 452 -1.44 -22.63 0.38
C GLU A 452 -0.23 -22.58 -0.57
N PRO A 453 -0.15 -23.45 -1.59
CA PRO A 453 0.98 -23.51 -2.54
C PRO A 453 1.28 -22.20 -3.25
N LEU A 454 0.29 -21.30 -3.41
CA LEU A 454 0.47 -19.96 -3.98
C LEU A 454 1.51 -19.12 -3.22
N LEU A 455 1.65 -19.36 -1.91
CA LEU A 455 2.58 -18.66 -1.02
C LEU A 455 3.90 -19.42 -0.81
N ALA A 456 4.10 -20.55 -1.48
CA ALA A 456 5.35 -21.28 -1.48
C ALA A 456 6.23 -20.85 -2.67
N ALA A 457 7.53 -20.63 -2.41
CA ALA A 457 8.48 -20.33 -3.50
C ALA A 457 8.51 -21.51 -4.50
N PRO A 458 8.19 -21.27 -5.77
CA PRO A 458 8.16 -22.36 -6.72
C PRO A 458 9.59 -22.81 -7.04
N PRO A 459 9.80 -24.13 -7.24
CA PRO A 459 11.09 -24.66 -7.62
C PRO A 459 11.54 -24.10 -8.98
N ILE A 460 12.83 -23.82 -9.10
CA ILE A 460 13.40 -23.33 -10.35
C ILE A 460 13.50 -24.50 -11.33
N SER A 461 12.87 -24.37 -12.50
CA SER A 461 12.89 -25.41 -13.51
C SER A 461 14.29 -25.63 -14.12
N ASP A 462 14.59 -26.84 -14.55
CA ASP A 462 15.84 -27.14 -15.30
C ASP A 462 16.00 -26.23 -16.52
N ARG A 463 14.90 -25.88 -17.18
CA ARG A 463 14.90 -24.94 -18.30
C ARG A 463 15.38 -23.55 -17.88
N THR A 464 14.90 -23.05 -16.74
CA THR A 464 15.32 -21.74 -16.19
C THR A 464 16.81 -21.74 -15.85
N TRP A 465 17.30 -22.80 -15.19
CA TRP A 465 18.72 -22.98 -14.90
C TRP A 465 19.57 -22.96 -16.16
N ARG A 466 19.16 -23.70 -17.21
CA ARG A 466 19.87 -23.75 -18.49
C ARG A 466 19.84 -22.39 -19.22
N LEU A 467 18.71 -21.69 -19.21
CA LEU A 467 18.61 -20.35 -19.79
C LEU A 467 19.49 -19.34 -19.05
N ALA A 468 19.48 -19.36 -17.70
CA ALA A 468 20.35 -18.51 -16.90
C ALA A 468 21.83 -18.79 -17.22
N ALA A 469 22.22 -20.06 -17.29
CA ALA A 469 23.57 -20.45 -17.71
C ALA A 469 23.91 -19.92 -19.10
N ALA A 470 23.02 -20.06 -20.08
CA ALA A 470 23.23 -19.57 -21.45
C ALA A 470 23.37 -18.04 -21.51
N VAL A 471 22.51 -17.31 -20.80
CA VAL A 471 22.54 -15.84 -20.74
C VAL A 471 23.79 -15.32 -20.04
N LEU A 472 24.12 -15.86 -18.88
CA LEU A 472 25.35 -15.52 -18.17
C LEU A 472 26.58 -15.89 -18.99
N ALA A 473 26.45 -17.02 -19.72
CA ALA A 473 27.42 -17.51 -20.62
C ALA A 473 27.67 -16.61 -21.84
N THR A 474 26.72 -15.87 -22.32
CA THR A 474 26.84 -14.97 -23.49
C THR A 474 27.07 -13.52 -23.13
N ARG A 475 27.01 -13.16 -21.86
CA ARG A 475 27.16 -11.76 -21.37
C ARG A 475 28.63 -11.36 -21.40
N ASP A 476 29.08 -10.87 -22.53
CA ASP A 476 30.45 -10.43 -22.74
C ASP A 476 30.73 -9.10 -22.06
N GLY A 477 31.51 -9.15 -21.01
CA GLY A 477 32.07 -8.00 -20.32
C GLY A 477 33.41 -7.54 -20.88
N GLY A 478 33.64 -7.65 -22.16
CA GLY A 478 34.75 -6.99 -22.86
C GLY A 478 36.15 -7.54 -22.62
N SER A 479 36.35 -8.79 -22.24
CA SER A 479 37.68 -9.44 -22.30
C SER A 479 37.64 -10.62 -23.23
N ARG A 480 38.30 -10.49 -24.37
CA ARG A 480 38.61 -11.60 -25.30
C ARG A 480 39.46 -12.65 -24.58
N ARG A 481 38.84 -13.73 -24.12
CA ARG A 481 39.61 -14.93 -23.83
C ARG A 481 39.72 -15.74 -25.10
N PRO A 482 40.89 -16.35 -25.37
CA PRO A 482 41.03 -17.25 -26.50
C PRO A 482 40.01 -18.39 -26.37
N ALA A 483 39.42 -18.79 -27.47
CA ALA A 483 38.44 -19.87 -27.52
C ALA A 483 39.06 -21.12 -26.90
N SER A 484 38.60 -21.49 -25.71
CA SER A 484 38.97 -22.76 -25.08
C SER A 484 38.09 -23.84 -25.68
N VAL A 485 38.72 -24.95 -26.12
CA VAL A 485 38.03 -26.11 -26.70
C VAL A 485 37.40 -26.99 -25.60
N ALA A 486 37.63 -26.66 -24.33
CA ALA A 486 37.17 -27.46 -23.19
C ALA A 486 35.88 -26.91 -22.60
N ALA A 487 34.93 -27.78 -22.27
CA ALA A 487 33.78 -27.47 -21.48
C ALA A 487 34.23 -27.09 -20.06
N TRP A 488 33.53 -26.12 -19.41
CA TRP A 488 33.73 -25.81 -18.00
C TRP A 488 32.43 -25.86 -17.22
N ASP A 489 32.57 -26.03 -15.94
CA ASP A 489 31.45 -26.09 -15.03
C ASP A 489 31.15 -24.68 -14.49
N LEU A 490 29.90 -24.18 -14.72
CA LEU A 490 29.42 -22.91 -14.26
C LEU A 490 28.56 -23.12 -12.99
N PRO A 491 29.05 -22.73 -11.80
CA PRO A 491 28.23 -22.77 -10.59
C PRO A 491 27.23 -21.63 -10.61
N LEU A 492 25.96 -21.97 -10.41
CA LEU A 492 24.85 -21.03 -10.29
C LEU A 492 24.16 -21.24 -8.94
N GLN A 493 23.70 -20.14 -8.36
CA GLN A 493 22.88 -20.16 -7.15
C GLN A 493 21.64 -19.30 -7.36
N ALA A 494 20.49 -19.79 -6.86
CA ALA A 494 19.25 -19.03 -6.78
C ALA A 494 18.56 -19.36 -5.46
N GLY A 495 18.46 -18.40 -4.55
CA GLY A 495 18.12 -18.64 -3.15
C GLY A 495 19.11 -19.61 -2.52
N ASP A 496 18.60 -20.67 -1.90
CA ASP A 496 19.42 -21.71 -1.27
C ASP A 496 19.80 -22.86 -2.24
N GLU A 497 19.23 -22.87 -3.44
CA GLU A 497 19.51 -23.91 -4.43
C GLU A 497 20.78 -23.59 -5.22
N ARG A 498 21.76 -24.51 -5.20
CA ARG A 498 23.00 -24.42 -5.98
C ARG A 498 23.04 -25.52 -7.04
N ARG A 499 23.42 -25.16 -8.27
CA ARG A 499 23.64 -26.10 -9.37
C ARG A 499 24.91 -25.78 -10.10
N VAL A 500 25.60 -26.83 -10.56
CA VAL A 500 26.73 -26.71 -11.45
C VAL A 500 26.27 -27.14 -12.83
N LEU A 501 26.34 -26.23 -13.80
CA LEU A 501 25.94 -26.51 -15.18
C LEU A 501 27.16 -26.54 -16.09
N ARG A 502 27.30 -27.64 -16.85
CA ARG A 502 28.36 -27.78 -17.81
C ARG A 502 28.06 -26.98 -19.07
N VAL A 503 28.93 -26.03 -19.39
CA VAL A 503 28.77 -25.09 -20.51
C VAL A 503 29.90 -25.37 -21.51
N TRP A 504 29.56 -25.48 -22.79
CA TRP A 504 30.53 -25.66 -23.88
C TRP A 504 31.09 -24.31 -24.31
N PRO A 505 32.32 -24.23 -24.81
CA PRO A 505 33.02 -22.98 -24.98
C PRO A 505 32.36 -22.09 -26.02
N GLN A 506 31.85 -20.98 -25.53
CA GLN A 506 31.77 -19.71 -26.21
C GLN A 506 32.16 -18.67 -25.15
N THR A 507 32.79 -17.60 -25.56
CA THR A 507 33.49 -16.65 -24.71
C THR A 507 32.60 -16.10 -23.58
N LEU A 508 32.95 -16.40 -22.32
CA LEU A 508 32.14 -16.04 -21.14
C LEU A 508 32.99 -15.54 -20.00
N ARG A 509 32.52 -14.54 -19.32
CA ARG A 509 33.07 -14.06 -18.06
C ARG A 509 31.97 -14.01 -17.00
N GLU A 510 32.21 -14.76 -15.92
CA GLU A 510 31.40 -14.60 -14.71
C GLU A 510 31.81 -13.32 -13.99
N VAL A 511 30.85 -12.46 -13.73
CA VAL A 511 30.93 -11.42 -12.71
C VAL A 511 29.70 -11.60 -11.85
N SER A 512 29.86 -12.24 -10.69
CA SER A 512 28.80 -12.27 -9.68
C SER A 512 28.75 -10.89 -9.01
N PRO A 513 27.69 -10.09 -9.20
CA PRO A 513 27.51 -8.85 -8.46
C PRO A 513 26.96 -9.09 -7.06
N TRP A 514 26.71 -10.35 -6.68
CA TRP A 514 26.12 -10.68 -5.39
C TRP A 514 27.22 -11.00 -4.38
N PRO A 515 27.15 -10.45 -3.15
CA PRO A 515 27.94 -10.95 -2.05
C PRO A 515 27.67 -12.45 -1.92
N SER A 516 28.71 -13.26 -1.81
CA SER A 516 28.56 -14.69 -1.55
C SER A 516 27.71 -14.87 -0.30
N ALA A 517 26.58 -15.56 -0.43
CA ALA A 517 25.77 -15.99 0.72
C ALA A 517 26.47 -17.12 1.52
N ASP A 518 27.79 -17.06 1.65
CA ASP A 518 28.58 -17.89 2.55
C ASP A 518 28.66 -17.27 3.96
N THR A 519 27.59 -16.65 4.41
CA THR A 519 27.36 -16.50 5.83
C THR A 519 26.44 -17.65 6.23
N ALA A 520 27.00 -18.76 6.64
CA ALA A 520 26.34 -19.63 7.60
C ALA A 520 25.75 -18.68 8.65
N VAL A 521 24.43 -18.71 8.79
CA VAL A 521 23.72 -17.76 9.67
C VAL A 521 24.21 -18.07 11.07
N ASP A 522 25.10 -17.23 11.59
CA ASP A 522 25.64 -17.38 12.95
C ASP A 522 24.47 -17.16 13.93
N PRO A 523 24.02 -18.19 14.66
CA PRO A 523 22.90 -18.08 15.57
C PRO A 523 23.14 -17.10 16.72
N ARG A 524 24.40 -16.70 16.92
CA ARG A 524 24.79 -15.69 17.91
C ARG A 524 24.49 -14.26 17.48
N LEU A 525 24.24 -14.02 16.20
CA LEU A 525 24.06 -12.68 15.66
C LEU A 525 22.63 -12.47 15.15
N ALA A 526 21.91 -11.55 15.79
CA ALA A 526 20.64 -11.06 15.28
C ALA A 526 20.90 -9.88 14.32
N ARG A 527 20.62 -10.07 13.04
CA ARG A 527 20.88 -9.08 11.97
C ARG A 527 19.59 -8.51 11.42
N ALA A 528 19.61 -7.23 11.08
CA ALA A 528 18.47 -6.58 10.43
C ALA A 528 18.11 -7.30 9.12
N PRO A 529 16.85 -7.74 8.95
CA PRO A 529 16.42 -8.43 7.73
C PRO A 529 16.40 -7.48 6.52
N VAL A 530 16.14 -6.22 6.76
CA VAL A 530 16.07 -5.13 5.77
C VAL A 530 16.61 -3.84 6.38
N ALA A 531 16.92 -2.86 5.54
CA ALA A 531 17.19 -1.50 6.01
C ALA A 531 15.91 -0.87 6.58
N GLY A 532 16.02 -0.19 7.71
CA GLY A 532 14.85 0.39 8.38
C GLY A 532 15.24 1.21 9.62
N THR A 533 14.26 1.47 10.48
CA THR A 533 14.44 2.21 11.74
C THR A 533 14.10 1.30 12.91
N VAL A 534 14.90 1.34 13.96
CA VAL A 534 14.65 0.57 15.20
C VAL A 534 13.41 1.14 15.90
N ALA A 535 12.33 0.37 15.89
CA ALA A 535 11.04 0.76 16.48
C ALA A 535 10.92 0.37 17.95
N ALA A 536 11.54 -0.75 18.35
CA ALA A 536 11.55 -1.20 19.76
C ALA A 536 12.77 -2.08 20.05
N ILE A 537 13.23 -2.04 21.30
CA ILE A 537 14.28 -2.91 21.83
C ILE A 537 13.72 -3.57 23.09
N SER A 538 13.67 -4.92 23.10
CA SER A 538 13.05 -5.70 24.19
C SER A 538 14.06 -6.36 25.12
N VAL A 539 15.37 -6.19 24.85
CA VAL A 539 16.46 -6.81 25.63
C VAL A 539 17.58 -5.83 25.90
N ALA A 540 18.30 -6.08 26.99
CA ALA A 540 19.51 -5.36 27.37
C ALA A 540 20.70 -6.32 27.46
N ALA A 541 21.93 -5.77 27.43
CA ALA A 541 23.13 -6.57 27.64
C ALA A 541 23.10 -7.25 29.04
N GLY A 542 23.35 -8.55 29.06
CA GLY A 542 23.27 -9.38 30.27
C GLY A 542 21.97 -10.18 30.40
N ASP A 543 20.92 -9.87 29.68
CA ASP A 543 19.65 -10.60 29.75
C ASP A 543 19.79 -12.04 29.25
N LEU A 544 19.06 -12.97 29.88
CA LEU A 544 18.89 -14.33 29.38
C LEU A 544 17.71 -14.38 28.45
N VAL A 545 17.88 -14.99 27.29
CA VAL A 545 16.83 -15.13 26.26
C VAL A 545 16.65 -16.59 25.86
N GLU A 546 15.42 -16.95 25.52
CA GLU A 546 15.08 -18.27 24.98
C GLU A 546 14.96 -18.20 23.44
N ALA A 547 15.11 -19.35 22.77
CA ALA A 547 14.89 -19.43 21.34
C ALA A 547 13.45 -18.99 21.00
N GLY A 548 13.29 -18.09 20.02
CA GLY A 548 12.01 -17.49 19.64
C GLY A 548 11.66 -16.21 20.40
N GLN A 549 12.41 -15.83 21.44
CA GLN A 549 12.16 -14.60 22.18
C GLN A 549 12.47 -13.36 21.32
N GLN A 550 11.59 -12.36 21.37
CA GLN A 550 11.75 -11.08 20.66
C GLN A 550 12.91 -10.26 21.22
N LEU A 551 13.76 -9.77 20.35
CA LEU A 551 14.96 -8.99 20.68
C LEU A 551 14.82 -7.51 20.30
N VAL A 552 14.65 -7.24 19.02
CA VAL A 552 14.58 -5.88 18.45
C VAL A 552 13.51 -5.86 17.36
N CYS A 553 12.75 -4.77 17.28
CA CYS A 553 11.82 -4.52 16.18
C CYS A 553 12.43 -3.50 15.22
N VAL A 554 12.45 -3.82 13.93
CA VAL A 554 12.82 -2.90 12.86
C VAL A 554 11.58 -2.54 12.06
N GLU A 555 11.28 -1.25 11.94
CA GLU A 555 10.21 -0.73 11.08
C GLU A 555 10.79 -0.35 9.72
N ALA A 556 10.22 -0.88 8.64
CA ALA A 556 10.54 -0.51 7.28
C ALA A 556 9.26 -0.54 6.42
N MET A 557 9.07 0.45 5.57
CA MET A 557 7.95 0.51 4.61
C MET A 557 6.58 0.24 5.26
N LYS A 558 6.32 0.83 6.45
CA LYS A 558 5.10 0.65 7.26
C LYS A 558 4.90 -0.76 7.85
N MET A 559 5.92 -1.62 7.82
CA MET A 559 5.90 -2.94 8.43
C MET A 559 6.84 -3.00 9.62
N GLU A 560 6.36 -3.58 10.73
CA GLU A 560 7.15 -3.90 11.91
C GLU A 560 7.65 -5.35 11.82
N MET A 561 8.98 -5.53 11.90
CA MET A 561 9.62 -6.84 11.85
C MET A 561 10.39 -7.10 13.12
N TRP A 562 9.94 -8.11 13.86
CA TRP A 562 10.61 -8.54 15.09
C TRP A 562 11.72 -9.53 14.78
N LEU A 563 12.93 -9.18 15.19
CA LEU A 563 14.03 -10.12 15.28
C LEU A 563 13.85 -10.95 16.55
N VAL A 564 13.98 -12.26 16.39
CA VAL A 564 13.89 -13.20 17.51
C VAL A 564 15.23 -13.93 17.72
N ALA A 565 15.49 -14.33 18.94
CA ALA A 565 16.64 -15.16 19.27
C ALA A 565 16.51 -16.52 18.56
N ARG A 566 17.54 -16.93 17.84
CA ARG A 566 17.55 -18.23 17.13
C ARG A 566 17.93 -19.38 18.07
N SER A 567 18.61 -19.08 19.16
CA SER A 567 19.00 -20.01 20.20
C SER A 567 18.84 -19.35 21.55
N GLY A 568 18.63 -20.13 22.58
CA GLY A 568 18.76 -19.64 23.97
C GLY A 568 20.20 -19.23 24.27
N GLY A 569 20.37 -18.18 25.09
CA GLY A 569 21.68 -17.67 25.43
C GLY A 569 21.58 -16.37 26.26
N ARG A 570 22.73 -15.73 26.50
CA ARG A 570 22.83 -14.44 27.17
C ARG A 570 23.10 -13.33 26.13
N VAL A 571 22.41 -12.21 26.22
CA VAL A 571 22.69 -11.03 25.42
C VAL A 571 24.06 -10.47 25.78
N ARG A 572 25.01 -10.57 24.84
CA ARG A 572 26.36 -10.03 25.00
C ARG A 572 26.40 -8.53 24.81
N ALA A 573 25.73 -8.07 23.71
CA ALA A 573 25.68 -6.66 23.39
C ALA A 573 24.41 -6.34 22.55
N VAL A 574 23.89 -5.13 22.74
CA VAL A 574 22.91 -4.50 21.87
C VAL A 574 23.62 -3.34 21.16
N HIS A 575 23.69 -3.39 19.83
CA HIS A 575 24.49 -2.48 18.99
C HIS A 575 23.67 -1.32 18.42
N VAL A 576 22.42 -1.17 18.85
CA VAL A 576 21.50 -0.16 18.28
C VAL A 576 20.74 0.56 19.38
N GLU A 577 20.27 1.76 19.02
CA GLU A 577 19.41 2.59 19.86
C GLU A 577 18.02 2.74 19.26
N LEU A 578 17.03 3.09 20.09
CA LEU A 578 15.67 3.36 19.64
C LEU A 578 15.67 4.52 18.62
N LYS A 579 14.94 4.36 17.52
CA LYS A 579 14.87 5.31 16.40
C LYS A 579 16.16 5.43 15.55
N GLN A 580 17.15 4.60 15.77
CA GLN A 580 18.34 4.54 14.92
C GLN A 580 17.98 3.91 13.56
N SER A 581 18.47 4.50 12.47
CA SER A 581 18.42 3.89 11.14
C SER A 581 19.49 2.82 11.01
N VAL A 582 19.12 1.67 10.46
CA VAL A 582 20.00 0.51 10.27
C VAL A 582 19.95 0.03 8.82
N GLU A 583 21.08 -0.45 8.32
CA GLU A 583 21.16 -1.10 7.02
C GLU A 583 20.77 -2.57 7.09
N ALA A 584 20.38 -3.15 5.96
CA ALA A 584 20.15 -4.59 5.86
C ALA A 584 21.42 -5.36 6.27
N GLN A 585 21.26 -6.46 7.01
CA GLN A 585 22.33 -7.30 7.54
C GLN A 585 23.20 -6.64 8.65
N ALA A 586 22.90 -5.43 9.08
CA ALA A 586 23.56 -4.85 10.27
C ALA A 586 23.32 -5.74 11.49
N VAL A 587 24.36 -5.96 12.30
CA VAL A 587 24.25 -6.70 13.56
C VAL A 587 23.56 -5.80 14.59
N LEU A 588 22.42 -6.22 15.11
CA LEU A 588 21.64 -5.45 16.09
C LEU A 588 21.83 -5.98 17.52
N VAL A 589 21.89 -7.31 17.67
CA VAL A 589 22.11 -7.96 18.97
C VAL A 589 23.11 -9.11 18.79
N GLU A 590 24.00 -9.25 19.74
CA GLU A 590 24.96 -10.34 19.84
C GLU A 590 24.62 -11.19 21.06
N LEU A 591 24.54 -12.52 20.87
CA LEU A 591 24.25 -13.49 21.92
C LEU A 591 25.50 -14.32 22.24
N GLU A 592 25.69 -14.62 23.47
CA GLU A 592 26.62 -15.64 23.98
C GLU A 592 25.82 -16.93 24.18
N ILE A 593 26.15 -17.96 23.39
CA ILE A 593 25.47 -19.25 23.39
C ILE A 593 26.41 -20.25 24.01
N GLU A 594 25.96 -21.00 25.01
CA GLU A 594 26.73 -22.14 25.52
C GLU A 594 26.78 -23.23 24.46
N GLU A 595 27.97 -23.55 23.98
CA GLU A 595 28.21 -24.72 23.13
C GLU A 595 27.83 -25.98 23.89
N LYS A 596 26.81 -26.71 23.40
CA LYS A 596 26.47 -28.03 23.91
C LYS A 596 27.35 -29.08 23.29
#